data_d33149d963c4c2fede87e3b75665b580
#
_entry.id   d33149d963c4c2fede87e3b75665b580
#
_cell.length_a   1.000
_cell.length_b   1.000
_cell.length_c   1.000
_cell.angle_alpha   90.00
_cell.angle_beta   90.00
_cell.angle_gamma   90.00
#
_symmetry.space_group_name_H-M   'P 1'
#
loop_
_entity.id
_entity.type
_entity.pdbx_description
1 polymer ?
#
loop_
_entity_poly.entity_id
_entity_poly.type
_entity_poly.pdbx_seq_one_letter_code
_entity_poly.pdbx_strand_id
1 'polypeptide(L)'
;VTDVERFYADHQAGVFRYLRRVVGAPEAARDLTQEVFLRVSRAGVPDSTPVGRRAWVFKIARNLALNHVRDGQRRPALVAVADPVAPATQELSVALSSAIAALPSLDRDIFLLREAAGLRYDEIAGACEITESTVRTRLHQARQALRAALGASLDLRAQRGVRVSPGGSRHHDR
;
A
#
# COMPACT_ATOMS: atom_id res chain seq x y z
N VAL A 1 -11.41 2.55 -30.77
CA VAL A 1 -11.18 2.37 -29.34
C VAL A 1 -12.25 3.14 -28.61
N THR A 2 -13.07 2.44 -27.83
CA THR A 2 -14.13 3.07 -27.04
C THR A 2 -13.54 3.90 -25.89
N ASP A 3 -14.32 4.85 -25.34
CA ASP A 3 -13.88 5.65 -24.17
C ASP A 3 -13.55 4.73 -22.98
N VAL A 4 -14.29 3.65 -22.79
CA VAL A 4 -14.07 2.64 -21.76
C VAL A 4 -12.76 1.88 -21.97
N GLU A 5 -12.41 1.50 -23.19
CA GLU A 5 -11.14 0.79 -23.49
C GLU A 5 -9.92 1.68 -23.22
N ARG A 6 -10.00 2.96 -23.61
CA ARG A 6 -8.95 3.94 -23.30
C ARG A 6 -8.82 4.14 -21.80
N PHE A 7 -9.94 4.32 -21.11
CA PHE A 7 -9.99 4.49 -19.66
C PHE A 7 -9.40 3.27 -18.92
N TYR A 8 -9.70 2.07 -19.40
CA TYR A 8 -9.10 0.83 -18.90
C TYR A 8 -7.58 0.85 -19.06
N ALA A 9 -7.08 1.12 -20.27
CA ALA A 9 -5.64 1.16 -20.55
C ALA A 9 -4.88 2.15 -19.67
N ASP A 10 -5.48 3.32 -19.41
CA ASP A 10 -4.86 4.39 -18.62
C ASP A 10 -4.81 4.09 -17.12
N HIS A 11 -5.75 3.29 -16.59
CA HIS A 11 -5.93 3.16 -15.15
C HIS A 11 -5.70 1.77 -14.58
N GLN A 12 -5.76 0.69 -15.38
CA GLN A 12 -5.69 -0.68 -14.90
C GLN A 12 -4.44 -0.98 -14.07
N ALA A 13 -3.27 -0.52 -14.53
CA ALA A 13 -2.00 -0.78 -13.85
C ALA A 13 -1.93 -0.11 -12.46
N GLY A 14 -2.46 1.12 -12.35
CA GLY A 14 -2.54 1.84 -11.08
C GLY A 14 -3.51 1.19 -10.10
N VAL A 15 -4.70 0.80 -10.59
CA VAL A 15 -5.72 0.09 -9.82
C VAL A 15 -5.17 -1.25 -9.31
N PHE A 16 -4.54 -2.04 -10.18
CA PHE A 16 -3.94 -3.31 -9.78
C PHE A 16 -2.85 -3.15 -8.73
N ARG A 17 -1.92 -2.20 -8.91
CA ARG A 17 -0.87 -1.93 -7.91
C ARG A 17 -1.45 -1.57 -6.55
N TYR A 18 -2.47 -0.71 -6.51
CA TYR A 18 -3.16 -0.35 -5.27
C TYR A 18 -3.80 -1.58 -4.62
N LEU A 19 -4.65 -2.30 -5.37
CA LEU A 19 -5.34 -3.49 -4.87
C LEU A 19 -4.36 -4.55 -4.39
N ARG A 20 -3.27 -4.78 -5.13
CA ARG A 20 -2.22 -5.72 -4.75
C ARG A 20 -1.59 -5.39 -3.40
N ARG A 21 -1.43 -4.11 -3.09
CA ARG A 21 -0.91 -3.65 -1.80
C ARG A 21 -1.94 -3.78 -0.67
N VAL A 22 -3.23 -3.55 -0.96
CA VAL A 22 -4.28 -3.63 0.05
C VAL A 22 -4.64 -5.07 0.41
N VAL A 23 -4.84 -5.95 -0.59
CA VAL A 23 -5.32 -7.31 -0.36
C VAL A 23 -4.21 -8.35 -0.20
N GLY A 24 -3.00 -8.05 -0.65
CA GLY A 24 -1.83 -8.90 -0.48
C GLY A 24 -1.74 -10.09 -1.45
N ALA A 25 -2.84 -10.76 -1.78
CA ALA A 25 -2.88 -11.90 -2.68
C ALA A 25 -2.96 -11.47 -4.15
N PRO A 26 -2.07 -11.96 -5.05
CA PRO A 26 -2.09 -11.57 -6.47
C PRO A 26 -3.40 -11.91 -7.16
N GLU A 27 -3.93 -13.10 -6.92
CA GLU A 27 -5.19 -13.57 -7.51
C GLU A 27 -6.36 -12.67 -7.11
N ALA A 28 -6.52 -12.41 -5.81
CA ALA A 28 -7.57 -11.51 -5.31
C ALA A 28 -7.43 -10.09 -5.90
N ALA A 29 -6.21 -9.59 -6.06
CA ALA A 29 -5.99 -8.28 -6.69
C ALA A 29 -6.38 -8.27 -8.17
N ARG A 30 -6.14 -9.37 -8.91
CA ARG A 30 -6.59 -9.50 -10.32
C ARG A 30 -8.11 -9.54 -10.41
N ASP A 31 -8.77 -10.36 -9.60
CA ASP A 31 -10.22 -10.50 -9.58
C ASP A 31 -10.89 -9.17 -9.22
N LEU A 32 -10.40 -8.48 -8.20
CA LEU A 32 -10.90 -7.17 -7.82
C LEU A 32 -10.66 -6.11 -8.91
N THR A 33 -9.51 -6.17 -9.61
CA THR A 33 -9.26 -5.26 -10.74
C THR A 33 -10.27 -5.49 -11.86
N GLN A 34 -10.56 -6.74 -12.20
CA GLN A 34 -11.59 -7.06 -13.18
C GLN A 34 -12.97 -6.55 -12.74
N GLU A 35 -13.35 -6.77 -11.48
CA GLU A 35 -14.62 -6.30 -10.94
C GLU A 35 -14.74 -4.75 -10.97
N VAL A 36 -13.65 -4.02 -10.69
CA VAL A 36 -13.61 -2.56 -10.85
C VAL A 36 -14.02 -2.18 -12.29
N PHE A 37 -13.39 -2.76 -13.29
CA PHE A 37 -13.62 -2.38 -14.68
C PHE A 37 -14.91 -2.94 -15.26
N LEU A 38 -15.43 -4.04 -14.74
CA LEU A 38 -16.80 -4.48 -15.03
C LEU A 38 -17.83 -3.44 -14.54
N ARG A 39 -17.63 -2.86 -13.36
CA ARG A 39 -18.48 -1.77 -12.87
C ARG A 39 -18.35 -0.50 -13.72
N VAL A 40 -17.11 -0.15 -14.11
CA VAL A 40 -16.86 0.97 -15.03
C VAL A 40 -17.60 0.74 -16.36
N SER A 41 -17.52 -0.47 -16.94
CA SER A 41 -18.18 -0.79 -18.19
C SER A 41 -19.72 -0.70 -18.11
N ARG A 42 -20.30 -1.13 -16.99
CA ARG A 42 -21.74 -1.09 -16.76
C ARG A 42 -22.27 0.33 -16.48
N ALA A 43 -21.53 1.12 -15.73
CA ALA A 43 -21.90 2.48 -15.37
C ALA A 43 -21.59 3.52 -16.45
N GLY A 44 -20.66 3.22 -17.36
CA GLY A 44 -20.05 4.18 -18.27
C GLY A 44 -19.02 5.06 -17.54
N VAL A 45 -18.06 5.59 -18.28
CA VAL A 45 -17.10 6.57 -17.73
C VAL A 45 -17.84 7.89 -17.50
N PRO A 46 -17.78 8.47 -16.29
CA PRO A 46 -18.54 9.68 -15.99
C PRO A 46 -18.06 10.86 -16.84
N ASP A 47 -18.99 11.72 -17.24
CA ASP A 47 -18.68 13.01 -17.85
C ASP A 47 -18.14 13.96 -16.77
N SER A 48 -16.84 13.95 -16.59
CA SER A 48 -16.13 14.67 -15.54
C SER A 48 -14.72 15.02 -15.98
N THR A 49 -14.05 15.84 -15.16
CA THR A 49 -12.64 16.15 -15.37
C THR A 49 -11.75 14.90 -15.28
N PRO A 50 -10.54 14.89 -15.86
CA PRO A 50 -9.60 13.78 -15.69
C PRO A 50 -9.32 13.43 -14.22
N VAL A 51 -9.22 14.45 -13.36
CA VAL A 51 -9.09 14.30 -11.90
C VAL A 51 -10.31 13.59 -11.30
N GLY A 52 -11.51 14.05 -11.64
CA GLY A 52 -12.75 13.45 -11.17
C GLY A 52 -12.93 12.00 -11.62
N ARG A 53 -12.61 11.68 -12.89
CA ARG A 53 -12.65 10.32 -13.45
C ARG A 53 -11.67 9.39 -12.72
N ARG A 54 -10.46 9.86 -12.46
CA ARG A 54 -9.46 9.08 -11.74
C ARG A 54 -9.86 8.86 -10.27
N ALA A 55 -10.30 9.90 -9.57
CA ALA A 55 -10.83 9.78 -8.22
C ALA A 55 -12.00 8.78 -8.15
N TRP A 56 -12.88 8.79 -9.12
CA TRP A 56 -14.04 7.90 -9.19
C TRP A 56 -13.65 6.42 -9.31
N VAL A 57 -12.74 6.06 -10.22
CA VAL A 57 -12.32 4.65 -10.38
C VAL A 57 -11.59 4.15 -9.15
N PHE A 58 -10.77 4.99 -8.50
CA PHE A 58 -10.11 4.62 -7.25
C PHE A 58 -11.06 4.56 -6.06
N LYS A 59 -12.14 5.32 -6.04
CA LYS A 59 -13.24 5.15 -5.08
C LYS A 59 -13.89 3.75 -5.22
N ILE A 60 -14.16 3.31 -6.45
CA ILE A 60 -14.67 1.95 -6.71
C ILE A 60 -13.68 0.90 -6.20
N ALA A 61 -12.41 1.01 -6.56
CA ALA A 61 -11.36 0.07 -6.16
C ALA A 61 -11.21 0.01 -4.64
N ARG A 62 -11.20 1.16 -3.96
CA ARG A 62 -11.12 1.26 -2.50
C ARG A 62 -12.31 0.57 -1.83
N ASN A 63 -13.52 0.84 -2.27
CA ASN A 63 -14.72 0.25 -1.69
C ASN A 63 -14.74 -1.28 -1.85
N LEU A 64 -14.32 -1.80 -3.01
CA LEU A 64 -14.18 -3.24 -3.23
C LEU A 64 -13.10 -3.86 -2.34
N ALA A 65 -11.96 -3.21 -2.20
CA ALA A 65 -10.89 -3.67 -1.33
C ALA A 65 -11.32 -3.72 0.15
N LEU A 66 -11.99 -2.68 0.64
CA LEU A 66 -12.51 -2.63 2.01
C LEU A 66 -13.54 -3.73 2.28
N ASN A 67 -14.44 -3.98 1.34
CA ASN A 67 -15.42 -5.06 1.45
C ASN A 67 -14.70 -6.43 1.47
N HIS A 68 -13.77 -6.67 0.56
CA HIS A 68 -13.00 -7.91 0.50
C HIS A 68 -12.24 -8.18 1.81
N VAL A 69 -11.59 -7.16 2.39
CA VAL A 69 -10.86 -7.29 3.65
C VAL A 69 -11.81 -7.56 4.81
N ARG A 70 -12.96 -6.89 4.86
CA ARG A 70 -13.98 -7.09 5.90
C ARG A 70 -14.59 -8.49 5.83
N ASP A 71 -15.00 -8.94 4.64
CA ASP A 71 -15.69 -10.21 4.43
C ASP A 71 -14.73 -11.41 4.60
N GLY A 72 -13.45 -11.24 4.31
CA GLY A 72 -12.43 -12.27 4.44
C GLY A 72 -11.96 -12.53 5.88
N GLN A 73 -12.36 -11.74 6.88
CA GLN A 73 -11.86 -11.78 8.28
C GLN A 73 -10.34 -11.95 8.39
N ARG A 74 -9.62 -11.69 7.31
CA ARG A 74 -8.16 -11.76 7.27
C ARG A 74 -7.62 -10.35 7.41
N ARG A 75 -6.71 -10.17 8.37
CA ARG A 75 -5.80 -9.01 8.35
C ARG A 75 -5.27 -8.86 6.92
N PRO A 76 -5.26 -7.65 6.34
CA PRO A 76 -4.61 -7.44 5.07
C PRO A 76 -3.21 -8.03 5.19
N ALA A 77 -2.96 -9.14 4.50
CA ALA A 77 -1.61 -9.62 4.33
C ALA A 77 -0.96 -8.60 3.40
N LEU A 78 -0.39 -7.55 3.97
CA LEU A 78 0.54 -6.68 3.27
C LEU A 78 1.73 -7.54 2.91
N VAL A 79 1.59 -8.26 1.80
CA VAL A 79 2.69 -9.03 1.24
C VAL A 79 3.72 -7.99 0.80
N ALA A 80 4.87 -8.03 1.45
CA ALA A 80 6.05 -7.47 0.87
C ALA A 80 6.14 -8.03 -0.56
N VAL A 81 5.94 -7.17 -1.56
CA VAL A 81 6.26 -7.55 -2.94
C VAL A 81 7.78 -7.61 -2.97
N ALA A 82 8.30 -8.76 -2.60
CA ALA A 82 9.69 -9.08 -2.80
C ALA A 82 9.83 -9.52 -4.27
N ASP A 83 10.34 -8.63 -5.12
CA ASP A 83 11.30 -9.09 -6.11
C ASP A 83 12.41 -9.85 -5.36
N PRO A 84 13.09 -10.84 -5.96
CA PRO A 84 14.14 -11.62 -5.29
C PRO A 84 15.29 -10.68 -4.92
N VAL A 85 15.27 -10.20 -3.69
CA VAL A 85 16.18 -9.19 -3.14
C VAL A 85 16.92 -9.82 -1.97
N ALA A 86 18.15 -9.36 -1.73
CA ALA A 86 19.03 -9.80 -0.65
C ALA A 86 18.32 -9.88 0.72
N PRO A 87 18.69 -10.83 1.62
CA PRO A 87 18.00 -11.08 2.90
C PRO A 87 17.74 -9.83 3.75
N ALA A 88 18.69 -8.90 3.78
CA ALA A 88 18.55 -7.64 4.53
C ALA A 88 17.43 -6.73 4.00
N THR A 89 17.18 -6.77 2.68
CA THR A 89 16.11 -5.99 2.05
C THR A 89 14.76 -6.66 2.26
N GLN A 90 14.73 -7.98 2.35
CA GLN A 90 13.51 -8.74 2.64
C GLN A 90 12.99 -8.45 4.05
N GLU A 91 13.86 -8.40 5.05
CA GLU A 91 13.47 -8.04 6.42
C GLU A 91 12.97 -6.59 6.51
N LEU A 92 13.63 -5.65 5.83
CA LEU A 92 13.16 -4.25 5.78
C LEU A 92 11.79 -4.15 5.10
N SER A 93 11.57 -4.93 4.05
CA SER A 93 10.28 -5.03 3.35
C SER A 93 9.18 -5.58 4.26
N VAL A 94 9.48 -6.59 5.08
CA VAL A 94 8.54 -7.14 6.07
C VAL A 94 8.25 -6.10 7.16
N ALA A 95 9.27 -5.42 7.68
CA ALA A 95 9.10 -4.36 8.69
C ALA A 95 8.23 -3.21 8.17
N LEU A 96 8.48 -2.76 6.94
CA LEU A 96 7.68 -1.72 6.29
C LEU A 96 6.23 -2.18 6.09
N SER A 97 6.01 -3.40 5.61
CA SER A 97 4.67 -3.94 5.42
C SER A 97 3.90 -4.04 6.75
N SER A 98 4.57 -4.46 7.81
CA SER A 98 3.98 -4.51 9.16
C SER A 98 3.65 -3.12 9.70
N ALA A 99 4.53 -2.14 9.48
CA ALA A 99 4.31 -0.76 9.89
C ALA A 99 3.11 -0.13 9.15
N ILE A 100 2.99 -0.38 7.84
CA ILE A 100 1.84 0.08 7.04
C ILE A 100 0.54 -0.59 7.54
N ALA A 101 0.58 -1.89 7.86
CA ALA A 101 -0.59 -2.60 8.39
C ALA A 101 -1.06 -2.06 9.74
N ALA A 102 -0.15 -1.52 10.55
CA ALA A 102 -0.44 -0.92 11.84
C ALA A 102 -1.04 0.49 11.77
N LEU A 103 -0.99 1.16 10.61
CA LEU A 103 -1.62 2.47 10.44
C LEU A 103 -3.14 2.40 10.62
N PRO A 104 -3.79 3.45 11.13
CA PRO A 104 -5.25 3.60 11.05
C PRO A 104 -5.74 3.39 9.61
N SER A 105 -6.92 2.79 9.45
CA SER A 105 -7.40 2.35 8.13
C SER A 105 -7.41 3.45 7.08
N LEU A 106 -7.91 4.65 7.41
CA LEU A 106 -7.95 5.77 6.49
C LEU A 106 -6.54 6.31 6.15
N ASP A 107 -5.64 6.37 7.12
CA ASP A 107 -4.25 6.83 6.91
C ASP A 107 -3.49 5.87 6.00
N ARG A 108 -3.72 4.57 6.17
CA ARG A 108 -3.19 3.51 5.30
C ARG A 108 -3.73 3.62 3.88
N ASP A 109 -5.05 3.82 3.71
CA ASP A 109 -5.68 4.01 2.39
C ASP A 109 -5.07 5.21 1.66
N ILE A 110 -4.98 6.36 2.32
CA ILE A 110 -4.40 7.59 1.77
C ILE A 110 -2.94 7.36 1.37
N PHE A 111 -2.16 6.72 2.25
CA PHE A 111 -0.76 6.40 1.98
C PHE A 111 -0.61 5.48 0.75
N LEU A 112 -1.40 4.42 0.66
CA LEU A 112 -1.34 3.48 -0.46
C LEU A 112 -1.85 4.10 -1.77
N LEU A 113 -2.89 4.92 -1.74
CA LEU A 113 -3.36 5.67 -2.91
C LEU A 113 -2.28 6.62 -3.43
N ARG A 114 -1.50 7.25 -2.53
CA ARG A 114 -0.39 8.13 -2.90
C ARG A 114 0.80 7.34 -3.45
N GLU A 115 1.30 6.36 -2.71
CA GLU A 115 2.60 5.72 -2.98
C GLU A 115 2.48 4.55 -4.00
N ALA A 116 1.39 3.78 -3.96
CA ALA A 116 1.21 2.65 -4.88
C ALA A 116 0.50 3.03 -6.19
N ALA A 117 -0.49 3.91 -6.11
CA ALA A 117 -1.26 4.33 -7.28
C ALA A 117 -0.81 5.68 -7.87
N GLY A 118 -0.02 6.46 -7.14
CA GLY A 118 0.49 7.74 -7.60
C GLY A 118 -0.58 8.83 -7.73
N LEU A 119 -1.64 8.79 -6.90
CA LEU A 119 -2.69 9.78 -6.92
C LEU A 119 -2.21 11.12 -6.37
N ARG A 120 -2.77 12.20 -6.92
CA ARG A 120 -2.60 13.55 -6.40
C ARG A 120 -3.53 13.76 -5.20
N TYR A 121 -3.32 14.84 -4.45
CA TYR A 121 -4.11 15.12 -3.24
C TYR A 121 -5.59 15.36 -3.55
N ASP A 122 -5.90 16.06 -4.63
CA ASP A 122 -7.25 16.28 -5.12
C ASP A 122 -7.95 14.97 -5.53
N GLU A 123 -7.22 14.07 -6.19
CA GLU A 123 -7.70 12.74 -6.57
C GLU A 123 -7.96 11.85 -5.35
N ILE A 124 -7.06 11.86 -4.36
CA ILE A 124 -7.23 11.13 -3.09
C ILE A 124 -8.43 11.69 -2.31
N ALA A 125 -8.55 13.02 -2.26
CA ALA A 125 -9.68 13.68 -1.60
C ALA A 125 -11.02 13.21 -2.19
N GLY A 126 -11.12 13.16 -3.52
CA GLY A 126 -12.31 12.65 -4.21
C GLY A 126 -12.54 11.15 -4.00
N ALA A 127 -11.48 10.32 -4.03
CA ALA A 127 -11.59 8.88 -3.84
C ALA A 127 -11.99 8.50 -2.39
N CYS A 128 -11.56 9.28 -1.39
CA CYS A 128 -11.84 9.06 0.02
C CYS A 128 -13.02 9.89 0.55
N GLU A 129 -13.58 10.80 -0.25
CA GLU A 129 -14.67 11.71 0.13
C GLU A 129 -14.32 12.60 1.33
N ILE A 130 -13.12 13.15 1.32
CA ILE A 130 -12.56 14.06 2.33
C ILE A 130 -11.97 15.31 1.66
N THR A 131 -11.56 16.30 2.46
CA THR A 131 -10.90 17.49 1.92
C THR A 131 -9.42 17.23 1.64
N GLU A 132 -8.82 18.00 0.71
CA GLU A 132 -7.37 17.94 0.45
C GLU A 132 -6.53 18.30 1.69
N SER A 133 -7.03 19.21 2.53
CA SER A 133 -6.40 19.54 3.80
C SER A 133 -6.31 18.33 4.73
N THR A 134 -7.39 17.53 4.80
CA THR A 134 -7.42 16.27 5.55
C THR A 134 -6.45 15.26 4.96
N VAL A 135 -6.38 15.13 3.63
CA VAL A 135 -5.40 14.24 2.95
C VAL A 135 -3.98 14.62 3.36
N ARG A 136 -3.65 15.92 3.30
CA ARG A 136 -2.31 16.43 3.64
C ARG A 136 -1.92 16.11 5.08
N THR A 137 -2.82 16.36 6.01
CA THR A 137 -2.59 16.13 7.45
C THR A 137 -2.39 14.64 7.73
N ARG A 138 -3.30 13.78 7.23
CA ARG A 138 -3.23 12.34 7.46
C ARG A 138 -2.04 11.68 6.79
N LEU A 139 -1.67 12.10 5.58
CA LEU A 139 -0.49 11.61 4.90
C LEU A 139 0.80 11.98 5.65
N HIS A 140 0.85 13.18 6.22
CA HIS A 140 1.96 13.60 7.08
C HIS A 140 2.05 12.71 8.34
N GLN A 141 0.94 12.48 9.03
CA GLN A 141 0.86 11.61 10.20
C GLN A 141 1.26 10.17 9.87
N ALA A 142 0.76 9.60 8.77
CA ALA A 142 1.14 8.29 8.30
C ALA A 142 2.66 8.17 8.07
N ARG A 143 3.26 9.13 7.38
CA ARG A 143 4.70 9.15 7.12
C ARG A 143 5.52 9.29 8.41
N GLN A 144 5.07 10.06 9.38
CA GLN A 144 5.73 10.16 10.69
C GLN A 144 5.66 8.83 11.45
N ALA A 145 4.50 8.19 11.50
CA ALA A 145 4.33 6.89 12.15
C ALA A 145 5.22 5.81 11.51
N LEU A 146 5.31 5.78 10.18
CA LEU A 146 6.18 4.84 9.46
C LEU A 146 7.66 5.09 9.74
N ARG A 147 8.12 6.34 9.78
CA ARG A 147 9.51 6.67 10.14
C ARG A 147 9.85 6.23 11.54
N ALA A 148 8.96 6.46 12.51
CA ALA A 148 9.15 6.04 13.89
C ALA A 148 9.23 4.50 14.02
N ALA A 149 8.34 3.77 13.35
CA ALA A 149 8.31 2.31 13.36
C ALA A 149 9.57 1.70 12.70
N LEU A 150 10.02 2.25 11.60
CA LEU A 150 11.23 1.78 10.90
C LEU A 150 12.51 2.15 11.66
N GLY A 151 12.59 3.33 12.26
CA GLY A 151 13.70 3.73 13.14
C GLY A 151 13.87 2.78 14.30
N ALA A 152 12.79 2.49 15.03
CA ALA A 152 12.79 1.51 16.12
C ALA A 152 13.23 0.10 15.65
N SER A 153 12.84 -0.33 14.46
CA SER A 153 13.24 -1.61 13.89
C SER A 153 14.74 -1.66 13.56
N LEU A 154 15.31 -0.56 13.08
CA LEU A 154 16.74 -0.45 12.77
C LEU A 154 17.58 -0.41 14.04
N ASP A 155 17.13 0.30 15.09
CA ASP A 155 17.81 0.38 16.37
C ASP A 155 17.88 -0.99 17.09
N LEU A 156 16.78 -1.75 17.08
CA LEU A 156 16.74 -3.11 17.61
C LEU A 156 17.70 -4.06 16.88
N ARG A 157 17.94 -3.85 15.60
CA ARG A 157 18.91 -4.61 14.80
C ARG A 157 20.35 -4.25 15.15
N ALA A 158 20.65 -2.95 15.26
CA ALA A 158 21.97 -2.50 15.68
C ALA A 158 22.37 -3.11 17.04
N GLN A 159 21.44 -3.17 17.98
CA GLN A 159 21.65 -3.78 19.28
C GLN A 159 21.84 -5.31 19.22
N ARG A 160 21.16 -6.02 18.31
CA ARG A 160 21.34 -7.47 18.12
C ARG A 160 22.66 -7.79 17.40
N GLY A 161 23.11 -6.95 16.48
CA GLY A 161 24.39 -7.11 15.75
C GLY A 161 25.61 -6.91 16.63
N VAL A 162 25.52 -6.15 17.72
CA VAL A 162 26.60 -5.90 18.67
C VAL A 162 26.83 -7.07 19.65
N ARG A 163 25.94 -8.05 19.72
CA ARG A 163 26.04 -9.19 20.66
C ARG A 163 26.79 -10.42 20.12
N VAL A 164 27.69 -10.28 19.17
CA VAL A 164 28.58 -11.38 18.76
C VAL A 164 30.02 -10.93 18.89
N SER A 165 30.56 -11.00 20.10
CA SER A 165 31.78 -11.66 20.56
C SER A 165 32.17 -11.19 21.95
N PRO A 166 32.11 -12.00 22.97
CA PRO A 166 33.13 -11.97 23.97
C PRO A 166 34.10 -13.13 23.73
N GLY A 167 35.32 -12.75 23.56
CA GLY A 167 36.53 -13.46 23.56
C GLY A 167 36.58 -14.85 24.21
N GLY A 168 37.19 -15.71 23.50
CA GLY A 168 37.80 -16.93 23.96
C GLY A 168 39.29 -16.89 23.75
N SER A 169 39.99 -15.93 24.37
CA SER A 169 41.40 -16.09 24.65
C SER A 169 41.54 -17.20 25.71
N ARG A 170 41.97 -18.35 25.28
CA ARG A 170 42.65 -19.28 26.21
C ARG A 170 44.06 -19.50 25.69
N HIS A 171 44.89 -18.76 26.33
CA HIS A 171 46.26 -19.14 26.65
C HIS A 171 46.33 -20.61 27.05
N HIS A 172 47.12 -21.39 26.37
CA HIS A 172 47.72 -22.54 27.03
C HIS A 172 49.20 -22.54 26.71
N ASP A 173 49.87 -22.16 27.75
CA ASP A 173 51.32 -22.33 27.95
C ASP A 173 51.60 -23.79 28.36
N ARG A 174 52.62 -24.36 27.80
CA ARG A 174 53.53 -25.46 28.13
C ARG A 174 53.65 -26.53 27.07
#